data_c6dbfa35ad88e4a31c3246f3fb34d1a2
#
_entry.id   c6dbfa35ad88e4a31c3246f3fb34d1a2
#
_cell.length_a   1.000
_cell.length_b   1.000
_cell.length_c   1.000
_cell.angle_alpha   90.00
_cell.angle_beta   90.00
_cell.angle_gamma   90.00
#
_symmetry.space_group_name_H-M   'P 1'
#
loop_
_entity.id
_entity.type
_entity.pdbx_description
1 polymer ?
#
loop_
_entity_poly.entity_id
_entity_poly.type
_entity_poly.pdbx_seq_one_letter_code
_entity_poly.pdbx_strand_id
1 'polypeptide(L)'
;MITLDSPVATVLGDQKKKRDAIVERLGLRTVDDLLHHFPRRYIKTGELSRVEQLHEGEMLTFSGRLGRPEIKTYTDRRTNRPAYRVETAVHADGATLQMSFFAKSKGTAEWNKRRLVEGREGIFLGKVGRFRDTWQLTNPQMVLFGDGGEDLAELSLESIRAFYPIYPLTKSVDSWDIQKAVAFALTVVDEVPDLLPDAVRERYDLLAARDALDRVHAPDTYADITEAQRRFRFDEALVTQLVLAR
;
A
#
# COMPACT_ATOMS: atom_id res chain seq x y z
N MET A 1 10.76 -15.46 -21.82
CA MET A 1 11.54 -15.02 -20.63
C MET A 1 11.27 -13.53 -20.43
N ILE A 2 10.87 -13.11 -19.24
CA ILE A 2 10.62 -11.69 -18.93
C ILE A 2 11.92 -11.13 -18.35
N THR A 3 12.38 -10.02 -18.92
CA THR A 3 13.61 -9.30 -18.50
C THR A 3 13.25 -7.90 -18.01
N LEU A 4 14.21 -7.17 -17.49
CA LEU A 4 14.04 -5.77 -17.05
C LEU A 4 13.57 -4.86 -18.21
N ASP A 5 14.03 -5.10 -19.44
CA ASP A 5 13.64 -4.34 -20.63
C ASP A 5 12.27 -4.73 -21.19
N SER A 6 11.64 -5.80 -20.67
CA SER A 6 10.32 -6.22 -21.14
C SER A 6 9.27 -5.14 -20.87
N PRO A 7 8.27 -4.98 -21.77
CA PRO A 7 7.19 -4.02 -21.51
C PRO A 7 6.49 -4.31 -20.18
N VAL A 8 6.25 -3.28 -19.37
CA VAL A 8 5.59 -3.43 -18.06
C VAL A 8 4.22 -4.10 -18.15
N ALA A 9 3.55 -3.99 -19.31
CA ALA A 9 2.27 -4.66 -19.56
C ALA A 9 2.33 -6.18 -19.40
N THR A 10 3.50 -6.81 -19.52
CA THR A 10 3.69 -8.25 -19.35
C THR A 10 3.53 -8.73 -17.91
N VAL A 11 3.70 -7.83 -16.94
CA VAL A 11 3.58 -8.11 -15.51
C VAL A 11 2.36 -7.45 -14.87
N LEU A 12 1.57 -6.71 -15.65
CA LEU A 12 0.33 -6.08 -15.20
C LEU A 12 -0.87 -6.99 -15.47
N GLY A 13 -1.87 -6.94 -14.59
CA GLY A 13 -3.14 -7.64 -14.80
C GLY A 13 -3.94 -7.10 -16.01
N ASP A 14 -5.02 -7.81 -16.37
CA ASP A 14 -5.80 -7.58 -17.59
C ASP A 14 -6.65 -6.30 -17.60
N GLN A 15 -6.74 -5.57 -16.51
CA GLN A 15 -7.53 -4.35 -16.41
C GLN A 15 -6.94 -3.20 -17.24
N LYS A 16 -7.39 -3.09 -18.51
CA LYS A 16 -6.90 -2.09 -19.47
C LYS A 16 -6.77 -0.69 -18.89
N LYS A 17 -7.80 -0.21 -18.17
CA LYS A 17 -7.81 1.15 -17.60
C LYS A 17 -6.68 1.38 -16.57
N LYS A 18 -6.36 0.38 -15.75
CA LYS A 18 -5.27 0.45 -14.77
C LYS A 18 -3.92 0.39 -15.49
N ARG A 19 -3.79 -0.51 -16.45
CA ARG A 19 -2.58 -0.66 -17.26
C ARG A 19 -2.24 0.62 -18.02
N ASP A 20 -3.22 1.22 -18.72
CA ASP A 20 -3.04 2.50 -19.43
C ASP A 20 -2.64 3.62 -18.46
N ALA A 21 -3.24 3.66 -17.25
CA ALA A 21 -2.89 4.66 -16.25
C ALA A 21 -1.46 4.48 -15.69
N ILE A 22 -0.97 3.25 -15.54
CA ILE A 22 0.40 2.97 -15.12
C ILE A 22 1.39 3.39 -16.21
N VAL A 23 1.14 3.02 -17.45
CA VAL A 23 2.04 3.34 -18.57
C VAL A 23 2.03 4.83 -18.91
N GLU A 24 0.85 5.44 -19.07
CA GLU A 24 0.74 6.79 -19.60
C GLU A 24 0.88 7.88 -18.54
N ARG A 25 0.41 7.63 -17.32
CA ARG A 25 0.37 8.67 -16.28
C ARG A 25 1.49 8.53 -15.24
N LEU A 26 1.91 7.31 -14.88
CA LEU A 26 3.07 7.10 -14.03
C LEU A 26 4.36 7.03 -14.86
N GLY A 27 4.28 6.86 -16.18
CA GLY A 27 5.44 6.78 -17.07
C GLY A 27 6.18 5.46 -17.01
N LEU A 28 5.63 4.44 -16.36
CA LEU A 28 6.27 3.14 -16.19
C LEU A 28 6.07 2.31 -17.47
N ARG A 29 7.10 2.15 -18.27
CA ARG A 29 7.05 1.50 -19.59
C ARG A 29 7.65 0.12 -19.59
N THR A 30 8.70 -0.09 -18.80
CA THR A 30 9.43 -1.35 -18.70
C THR A 30 9.25 -1.99 -17.32
N VAL A 31 9.63 -3.24 -17.18
CA VAL A 31 9.69 -3.91 -15.89
C VAL A 31 10.71 -3.24 -14.99
N ASP A 32 11.81 -2.74 -15.55
CA ASP A 32 12.80 -1.96 -14.82
C ASP A 32 12.20 -0.67 -14.22
N ASP A 33 11.45 0.10 -15.01
CA ASP A 33 10.74 1.28 -14.51
C ASP A 33 9.82 0.95 -13.32
N LEU A 34 9.14 -0.20 -13.39
CA LEU A 34 8.24 -0.67 -12.33
C LEU A 34 9.03 -1.03 -11.06
N LEU A 35 10.14 -1.76 -11.19
CA LEU A 35 10.99 -2.15 -10.06
C LEU A 35 11.74 -0.97 -9.44
N HIS A 36 11.96 0.11 -10.18
CA HIS A 36 12.52 1.38 -9.68
C HIS A 36 11.45 2.39 -9.26
N HIS A 37 10.17 2.03 -9.32
CA HIS A 37 9.08 2.84 -8.78
C HIS A 37 8.95 2.61 -7.27
N PHE A 38 9.86 3.20 -6.50
CA PHE A 38 10.00 2.93 -5.08
C PHE A 38 8.83 3.42 -4.22
N PRO A 39 8.52 2.73 -3.11
CA PRO A 39 7.56 3.20 -2.12
C PRO A 39 7.97 4.55 -1.52
N ARG A 40 7.01 5.45 -1.36
CA ARG A 40 7.22 6.74 -0.69
C ARG A 40 7.30 6.61 0.83
N ARG A 41 6.60 5.62 1.38
CA ARG A 41 6.54 5.30 2.80
C ARG A 41 6.08 3.87 3.00
N TYR A 42 6.24 3.38 4.22
CA TYR A 42 5.75 2.08 4.64
C TYR A 42 4.76 2.24 5.78
N ILE A 43 3.72 1.43 5.78
CA ILE A 43 2.79 1.30 6.88
C ILE A 43 3.17 0.05 7.65
N LYS A 44 3.54 0.21 8.93
CA LYS A 44 3.72 -0.94 9.81
C LYS A 44 2.34 -1.47 10.16
N THR A 45 2.11 -2.75 9.91
CA THR A 45 0.90 -3.43 10.35
C THR A 45 1.01 -3.74 11.83
N GLY A 46 -0.07 -3.50 12.58
CA GLY A 46 -0.16 -3.84 13.99
C GLY A 46 -1.22 -4.92 14.22
N GLU A 47 -1.10 -5.64 15.30
CA GLU A 47 -2.13 -6.58 15.74
C GLU A 47 -3.23 -5.82 16.50
N LEU A 48 -4.49 -6.09 16.16
CA LEU A 48 -5.65 -5.59 16.91
C LEU A 48 -5.92 -6.40 18.19
N SER A 49 -5.06 -7.37 18.49
CA SER A 49 -5.25 -8.39 19.54
C SER A 49 -5.45 -7.84 20.96
N ARG A 50 -5.31 -6.53 21.17
CA ARG A 50 -5.43 -5.89 22.49
C ARG A 50 -6.29 -4.63 22.46
N VAL A 51 -7.55 -4.76 22.02
CA VAL A 51 -8.52 -3.63 22.04
C VAL A 51 -8.66 -3.03 23.45
N GLU A 52 -8.47 -3.82 24.48
CA GLU A 52 -8.48 -3.38 25.87
C GLU A 52 -7.32 -2.43 26.24
N GLN A 53 -6.26 -2.43 25.44
CA GLN A 53 -5.08 -1.57 25.64
C GLN A 53 -5.03 -0.36 24.70
N LEU A 54 -6.08 -0.15 23.89
CA LEU A 54 -6.14 1.02 23.01
C LEU A 54 -6.31 2.31 23.83
N HIS A 55 -5.53 3.32 23.45
CA HIS A 55 -5.63 4.64 24.04
C HIS A 55 -6.26 5.61 23.06
N GLU A 56 -7.18 6.42 23.54
CA GLU A 56 -7.78 7.47 22.71
C GLU A 56 -6.70 8.44 22.23
N GLY A 57 -6.69 8.67 20.93
CA GLY A 57 -5.71 9.53 20.28
C GLY A 57 -4.49 8.82 19.71
N GLU A 58 -4.31 7.54 20.00
CA GLU A 58 -3.25 6.70 19.44
C GLU A 58 -3.45 6.47 17.94
N MET A 59 -2.34 6.36 17.19
CA MET A 59 -2.35 5.94 15.79
C MET A 59 -2.27 4.42 15.72
N LEU A 60 -3.29 3.81 15.16
CA LEU A 60 -3.39 2.36 15.00
C LEU A 60 -3.28 1.98 13.53
N THR A 61 -2.46 0.98 13.25
CA THR A 61 -2.41 0.31 11.95
C THR A 61 -2.68 -1.17 12.15
N PHE A 62 -3.62 -1.73 11.41
CA PHE A 62 -3.98 -3.14 11.53
C PHE A 62 -4.57 -3.66 10.23
N SER A 63 -4.57 -4.96 10.08
CA SER A 63 -5.27 -5.68 9.01
C SER A 63 -6.58 -6.26 9.52
N GLY A 64 -7.57 -6.36 8.63
CA GLY A 64 -8.87 -6.91 9.02
C GLY A 64 -9.84 -7.01 7.85
N ARG A 65 -11.00 -7.56 8.14
CA ARG A 65 -12.10 -7.78 7.18
C ARG A 65 -13.23 -6.80 7.42
N LEU A 66 -13.70 -6.16 6.33
CA LEU A 66 -14.83 -5.23 6.39
C LEU A 66 -16.14 -5.92 6.70
N GLY A 67 -16.90 -5.33 7.61
CA GLY A 67 -18.30 -5.62 7.79
C GLY A 67 -19.18 -4.86 6.79
N ARG A 68 -20.51 -4.99 6.96
CA ARG A 68 -21.49 -4.36 6.09
C ARG A 68 -21.47 -2.83 6.23
N PRO A 69 -21.30 -2.06 5.14
CA PRO A 69 -21.32 -0.59 5.19
C PRO A 69 -22.74 -0.04 5.15
N GLU A 70 -23.02 0.95 5.99
CA GLU A 70 -24.29 1.68 6.04
C GLU A 70 -24.08 3.19 5.87
N ILE A 71 -24.96 3.83 5.11
CA ILE A 71 -24.98 5.30 5.01
C ILE A 71 -25.94 5.84 6.07
N LYS A 72 -25.45 6.73 6.92
CA LYS A 72 -26.27 7.49 7.88
C LYS A 72 -26.28 8.97 7.49
N THR A 73 -27.47 9.57 7.52
CA THR A 73 -27.67 11.00 7.30
C THR A 73 -27.81 11.70 8.63
N TYR A 74 -27.18 12.85 8.78
CA TYR A 74 -27.31 13.70 9.96
C TYR A 74 -27.28 15.17 9.55
N THR A 75 -27.71 16.06 10.44
CA THR A 75 -27.59 17.50 10.21
C THR A 75 -26.27 18.01 10.79
N ASP A 76 -25.43 18.58 9.96
CA ASP A 76 -24.18 19.23 10.39
C ASP A 76 -24.53 20.49 11.21
N ARG A 77 -24.15 20.47 12.48
CA ARG A 77 -24.49 21.56 13.42
C ARG A 77 -23.90 22.91 13.05
N ARG A 78 -22.78 22.94 12.32
CA ARG A 78 -22.10 24.18 11.92
C ARG A 78 -22.75 24.83 10.69
N THR A 79 -23.19 24.02 9.75
CA THR A 79 -23.75 24.49 8.47
C THR A 79 -25.27 24.41 8.39
N ASN A 80 -25.89 23.74 9.36
CA ASN A 80 -27.32 23.39 9.39
C ASN A 80 -27.81 22.69 8.10
N ARG A 81 -26.92 21.96 7.43
CA ARG A 81 -27.21 21.23 6.18
C ARG A 81 -27.13 19.73 6.40
N PRO A 82 -27.85 18.94 5.58
CA PRO A 82 -27.69 17.49 5.59
C PRO A 82 -26.25 17.10 5.28
N ALA A 83 -25.70 16.23 6.08
CA ALA A 83 -24.38 15.61 5.89
C ALA A 83 -24.53 14.10 6.02
N TYR A 84 -23.52 13.39 5.53
CA TYR A 84 -23.57 11.94 5.40
C TYR A 84 -22.35 11.33 6.06
N ARG A 85 -22.50 10.14 6.62
CA ARG A 85 -21.37 9.31 7.02
C ARG A 85 -21.63 7.88 6.62
N VAL A 86 -20.59 7.18 6.20
CA VAL A 86 -20.61 5.74 5.99
C VAL A 86 -20.01 5.09 7.21
N GLU A 87 -20.76 4.23 7.85
CA GLU A 87 -20.30 3.43 8.99
C GLU A 87 -20.11 1.99 8.58
N THR A 88 -19.05 1.36 9.02
CA THR A 88 -18.80 -0.07 8.89
C THR A 88 -17.94 -0.55 10.05
N ALA A 89 -17.97 -1.84 10.33
CA ALA A 89 -17.03 -2.47 11.24
C ALA A 89 -15.82 -3.00 10.49
N VAL A 90 -14.70 -3.16 11.18
CA VAL A 90 -13.59 -4.01 10.75
C VAL A 90 -13.39 -5.09 11.78
N HIS A 91 -13.38 -6.32 11.31
CA HIS A 91 -13.12 -7.51 12.11
C HIS A 91 -11.66 -7.91 11.91
N ALA A 92 -10.92 -7.98 12.99
CA ALA A 92 -9.58 -8.54 13.06
C ALA A 92 -9.57 -9.62 14.14
N ASP A 93 -8.52 -10.42 14.23
CA ASP A 93 -8.45 -11.56 15.13
C ASP A 93 -8.84 -11.19 16.58
N GLY A 94 -10.03 -11.63 16.99
CA GLY A 94 -10.59 -11.44 18.32
C GLY A 94 -11.13 -10.04 18.63
N ALA A 95 -11.15 -9.10 17.69
CA ALA A 95 -11.59 -7.73 17.96
C ALA A 95 -12.38 -7.10 16.80
N THR A 96 -13.22 -6.12 17.14
CA THR A 96 -14.00 -5.35 16.17
C THR A 96 -13.85 -3.85 16.46
N LEU A 97 -13.46 -3.08 15.43
CA LEU A 97 -13.45 -1.63 15.48
C LEU A 97 -14.51 -1.04 14.56
N GLN A 98 -15.16 0.02 15.01
CA GLN A 98 -16.06 0.78 14.16
C GLN A 98 -15.27 1.77 13.31
N MET A 99 -15.66 1.95 12.06
CA MET A 99 -15.09 2.98 11.18
C MET A 99 -16.17 3.93 10.69
N SER A 100 -15.86 5.20 10.64
CA SER A 100 -16.76 6.24 10.14
C SER A 100 -16.07 7.09 9.07
N PHE A 101 -16.67 7.20 7.91
CA PHE A 101 -16.22 8.04 6.81
C PHE A 101 -17.21 9.19 6.60
N PHE A 102 -16.80 10.40 6.92
CA PHE A 102 -17.64 11.58 6.74
C PHE A 102 -17.66 12.04 5.29
N ALA A 103 -18.84 12.38 4.78
CA ALA A 103 -19.04 12.84 3.42
C ALA A 103 -19.92 14.09 3.37
N LYS A 104 -19.49 15.08 2.60
CA LYS A 104 -20.24 16.33 2.43
C LYS A 104 -21.43 16.23 1.47
N SER A 105 -21.48 15.16 0.68
CA SER A 105 -22.55 14.92 -0.30
C SER A 105 -22.97 13.46 -0.29
N LYS A 106 -24.22 13.20 -0.71
CA LYS A 106 -24.75 11.85 -0.89
C LYS A 106 -23.90 11.06 -1.91
N GLY A 107 -23.48 11.69 -3.01
CA GLY A 107 -22.65 11.03 -4.01
C GLY A 107 -21.30 10.57 -3.48
N THR A 108 -20.66 11.35 -2.60
CA THR A 108 -19.42 10.94 -1.91
C THR A 108 -19.68 9.78 -0.96
N ALA A 109 -20.80 9.80 -0.23
CA ALA A 109 -21.17 8.70 0.67
C ALA A 109 -21.43 7.40 -0.10
N GLU A 110 -22.18 7.47 -1.21
CA GLU A 110 -22.43 6.32 -2.08
C GLU A 110 -21.13 5.77 -2.72
N TRP A 111 -20.20 6.65 -3.09
CA TRP A 111 -18.89 6.25 -3.60
C TRP A 111 -18.08 5.53 -2.51
N ASN A 112 -18.02 6.07 -1.28
CA ASN A 112 -17.38 5.42 -0.16
C ASN A 112 -17.99 4.05 0.12
N LYS A 113 -19.35 3.97 0.17
CA LYS A 113 -20.06 2.71 0.42
C LYS A 113 -19.70 1.64 -0.62
N ARG A 114 -19.63 2.01 -1.91
CA ARG A 114 -19.29 1.06 -2.98
C ARG A 114 -17.87 0.51 -2.88
N ARG A 115 -16.94 1.24 -2.27
CA ARG A 115 -15.56 0.77 -2.03
C ARG A 115 -15.47 -0.17 -0.83
N LEU A 116 -16.33 0.02 0.16
CA LEU A 116 -16.37 -0.73 1.40
C LEU A 116 -17.23 -1.98 1.24
N VAL A 117 -16.79 -2.92 0.40
CA VAL A 117 -17.52 -4.17 0.18
C VAL A 117 -17.40 -5.06 1.40
N GLU A 118 -18.54 -5.59 1.91
CA GLU A 118 -18.57 -6.55 3.02
C GLU A 118 -17.71 -7.78 2.71
N GLY A 119 -16.97 -8.25 3.70
CA GLY A 119 -16.05 -9.38 3.58
C GLY A 119 -14.70 -9.04 2.95
N ARG A 120 -14.54 -7.84 2.38
CA ARG A 120 -13.26 -7.41 1.78
C ARG A 120 -12.21 -7.18 2.85
N GLU A 121 -11.01 -7.68 2.60
CA GLU A 121 -9.87 -7.52 3.48
C GLU A 121 -9.04 -6.28 3.14
N GLY A 122 -8.31 -5.77 4.13
CA GLY A 122 -7.47 -4.60 3.92
C GLY A 122 -6.60 -4.24 5.12
N ILE A 123 -5.74 -3.25 4.91
CA ILE A 123 -4.97 -2.57 5.97
C ILE A 123 -5.65 -1.24 6.25
N PHE A 124 -5.81 -0.93 7.51
CA PHE A 124 -6.45 0.28 8.01
C PHE A 124 -5.49 1.03 8.92
N LEU A 125 -5.38 2.34 8.71
CA LEU A 125 -4.55 3.24 9.51
C LEU A 125 -5.38 4.43 9.94
N GLY A 126 -5.48 4.69 11.23
CA GLY A 126 -6.22 5.83 11.73
C GLY A 126 -5.97 6.13 13.19
N LYS A 127 -6.41 7.32 13.58
CA LYS A 127 -6.39 7.72 14.98
C LYS A 127 -7.55 7.07 15.72
N VAL A 128 -7.24 6.40 16.81
CA VAL A 128 -8.24 5.76 17.68
C VAL A 128 -9.03 6.84 18.41
N GLY A 129 -10.32 6.78 18.33
CA GLY A 129 -11.25 7.58 19.09
C GLY A 129 -12.25 6.70 19.85
N ARG A 130 -13.04 7.30 20.71
CA ARG A 130 -14.10 6.61 21.45
C ARG A 130 -15.43 7.33 21.25
N PHE A 131 -16.46 6.59 20.91
CA PHE A 131 -17.81 7.11 20.79
C PHE A 131 -18.81 6.15 21.43
N ARG A 132 -19.56 6.61 22.45
CA ARG A 132 -20.53 5.78 23.22
C ARG A 132 -19.95 4.42 23.62
N ASP A 133 -18.80 4.45 24.27
CA ASP A 133 -18.05 3.28 24.73
C ASP A 133 -17.55 2.29 23.65
N THR A 134 -17.64 2.67 22.40
CA THR A 134 -17.12 1.88 21.28
C THR A 134 -15.88 2.53 20.70
N TRP A 135 -14.82 1.74 20.52
CA TRP A 135 -13.62 2.19 19.82
C TRP A 135 -13.92 2.41 18.34
N GLN A 136 -13.47 3.52 17.81
CA GLN A 136 -13.68 3.87 16.40
C GLN A 136 -12.48 4.52 15.74
N LEU A 137 -12.42 4.39 14.41
CA LEU A 137 -11.54 5.14 13.55
C LEU A 137 -12.37 6.12 12.71
N THR A 138 -11.97 7.37 12.70
CA THR A 138 -12.64 8.41 11.93
C THR A 138 -11.82 8.74 10.68
N ASN A 139 -12.42 8.59 9.49
CA ASN A 139 -11.78 8.77 8.19
C ASN A 139 -10.41 8.07 8.11
N PRO A 140 -10.30 6.79 8.45
CA PRO A 140 -9.04 6.08 8.38
C PRO A 140 -8.51 6.05 6.94
N GLN A 141 -7.19 6.03 6.81
CA GLN A 141 -6.57 5.61 5.56
C GLN A 141 -6.72 4.10 5.43
N MET A 142 -6.92 3.62 4.21
CA MET A 142 -7.10 2.19 3.99
C MET A 142 -6.52 1.76 2.65
N VAL A 143 -6.01 0.55 2.63
CA VAL A 143 -5.64 -0.18 1.43
C VAL A 143 -6.50 -1.44 1.41
N LEU A 144 -7.37 -1.57 0.44
CA LEU A 144 -8.28 -2.71 0.30
C LEU A 144 -7.71 -3.68 -0.72
N PHE A 145 -7.74 -4.98 -0.41
CA PHE A 145 -7.20 -6.03 -1.26
C PHE A 145 -8.28 -6.53 -2.22
N GLY A 146 -7.86 -6.82 -3.47
CA GLY A 146 -8.75 -7.35 -4.50
C GLY A 146 -9.91 -6.43 -4.89
N ASP A 147 -10.59 -6.76 -5.97
CA ASP A 147 -11.80 -6.07 -6.43
C ASP A 147 -13.11 -6.77 -5.97
N GLY A 148 -13.02 -7.69 -4.99
CA GLY A 148 -14.16 -8.49 -4.51
C GLY A 148 -14.50 -9.69 -5.39
N GLY A 149 -13.62 -10.07 -6.34
CA GLY A 149 -13.74 -11.27 -7.16
C GLY A 149 -12.94 -12.47 -6.62
N GLU A 150 -13.09 -13.60 -7.27
CA GLU A 150 -12.63 -14.94 -6.83
C GLU A 150 -11.12 -15.11 -6.59
N ASP A 151 -10.28 -14.12 -6.96
CA ASP A 151 -8.82 -14.14 -6.77
C ASP A 151 -8.35 -13.84 -5.32
N LEU A 152 -9.27 -13.73 -4.37
CA LEU A 152 -8.97 -13.44 -2.95
C LEU A 152 -8.34 -14.62 -2.20
N ALA A 153 -8.36 -15.83 -2.76
CA ALA A 153 -7.93 -17.03 -2.05
C ALA A 153 -6.40 -17.16 -1.89
N GLU A 154 -5.60 -16.44 -2.68
CA GLU A 154 -4.13 -16.57 -2.66
C GLU A 154 -3.41 -15.49 -1.83
N LEU A 155 -4.11 -14.45 -1.39
CA LEU A 155 -3.51 -13.37 -0.61
C LEU A 155 -4.22 -13.25 0.73
N SER A 156 -3.95 -14.21 1.60
CA SER A 156 -4.36 -14.16 3.00
C SER A 156 -3.65 -13.01 3.72
N LEU A 157 -4.25 -12.51 4.80
CA LEU A 157 -3.60 -11.56 5.72
C LEU A 157 -2.22 -12.06 6.19
N GLU A 158 -2.00 -13.37 6.18
CA GLU A 158 -0.74 -14.03 6.48
C GLU A 158 0.39 -13.72 5.49
N SER A 159 0.04 -13.35 4.24
CA SER A 159 1.02 -12.93 3.23
C SER A 159 1.44 -11.45 3.38
N ILE A 160 0.78 -10.69 4.25
CA ILE A 160 1.12 -9.29 4.49
C ILE A 160 2.29 -9.26 5.47
N ARG A 161 3.44 -8.86 4.95
CA ARG A 161 4.65 -8.63 5.76
C ARG A 161 4.42 -7.52 6.78
N ALA A 162 5.29 -7.43 7.77
CA ALA A 162 5.21 -6.44 8.85
C ALA A 162 5.12 -4.98 8.35
N PHE A 163 5.55 -4.72 7.12
CA PHE A 163 5.52 -3.40 6.49
C PHE A 163 4.84 -3.46 5.11
N TYR A 164 3.81 -2.64 4.93
CA TYR A 164 3.12 -2.49 3.66
C TYR A 164 3.63 -1.26 2.90
N PRO A 165 4.16 -1.42 1.67
CA PRO A 165 4.68 -0.31 0.88
C PRO A 165 3.56 0.56 0.29
N ILE A 166 3.68 1.87 0.40
CA ILE A 166 2.79 2.85 -0.22
C ILE A 166 3.53 3.55 -1.35
N TYR A 167 3.08 3.32 -2.56
CA TYR A 167 3.69 3.86 -3.77
C TYR A 167 3.16 5.24 -4.14
N PRO A 168 3.92 6.04 -4.93
CA PRO A 168 3.37 7.17 -5.67
C PRO A 168 2.28 6.68 -6.63
N LEU A 169 1.11 7.34 -6.62
CA LEU A 169 -0.06 6.86 -7.33
C LEU A 169 -0.62 7.90 -8.29
N THR A 170 -1.44 7.42 -9.23
CA THR A 170 -2.27 8.24 -10.10
C THR A 170 -3.74 7.82 -10.01
N LYS A 171 -4.64 8.58 -10.62
CA LYS A 171 -6.07 8.25 -10.64
C LYS A 171 -6.31 6.86 -11.24
N SER A 172 -7.10 6.07 -10.58
CA SER A 172 -7.50 4.70 -10.96
C SER A 172 -6.46 3.60 -10.72
N VAL A 173 -5.35 3.90 -10.03
CA VAL A 173 -4.33 2.92 -9.62
C VAL A 173 -4.18 3.00 -8.12
N ASP A 174 -4.21 1.88 -7.44
CA ASP A 174 -3.98 1.76 -5.99
C ASP A 174 -2.57 1.20 -5.72
N SER A 175 -2.04 1.42 -4.50
CA SER A 175 -0.73 0.83 -4.09
C SER A 175 -0.72 -0.69 -4.22
N TRP A 176 -1.87 -1.31 -4.01
CA TRP A 176 -2.05 -2.74 -4.19
C TRP A 176 -1.81 -3.20 -5.64
N ASP A 177 -2.28 -2.42 -6.62
CA ASP A 177 -2.06 -2.75 -8.04
C ASP A 177 -0.57 -2.74 -8.38
N ILE A 178 0.17 -1.75 -7.86
CA ILE A 178 1.63 -1.66 -8.06
C ILE A 178 2.34 -2.79 -7.32
N GLN A 179 1.97 -3.05 -6.07
CA GLN A 179 2.61 -4.10 -5.27
C GLN A 179 2.45 -5.49 -5.89
N LYS A 180 1.25 -5.84 -6.37
CA LYS A 180 1.03 -7.12 -7.07
C LYS A 180 1.92 -7.23 -8.32
N ALA A 181 1.99 -6.18 -9.11
CA ALA A 181 2.79 -6.17 -10.32
C ALA A 181 4.30 -6.30 -10.01
N VAL A 182 4.78 -5.59 -8.97
CA VAL A 182 6.16 -5.69 -8.49
C VAL A 182 6.47 -7.08 -7.96
N ALA A 183 5.60 -7.63 -7.11
CA ALA A 183 5.79 -8.97 -6.57
C ALA A 183 5.86 -10.02 -7.68
N PHE A 184 4.97 -9.93 -8.67
CA PHE A 184 5.01 -10.82 -9.83
C PHE A 184 6.28 -10.59 -10.68
N ALA A 185 6.67 -9.34 -10.94
CA ALA A 185 7.89 -9.03 -11.67
C ALA A 185 9.13 -9.63 -11.00
N LEU A 186 9.27 -9.48 -9.68
CA LEU A 186 10.37 -10.08 -8.90
C LEU A 186 10.37 -11.60 -8.93
N THR A 187 9.22 -12.25 -9.14
CA THR A 187 9.15 -13.71 -9.28
C THR A 187 9.60 -14.20 -10.65
N VAL A 188 9.35 -13.43 -11.72
CA VAL A 188 9.55 -13.87 -13.11
C VAL A 188 10.80 -13.29 -13.78
N VAL A 189 11.46 -12.29 -13.15
CA VAL A 189 12.74 -11.76 -13.61
C VAL A 189 13.86 -12.56 -12.98
N ASP A 190 14.59 -13.30 -13.78
CA ASP A 190 15.67 -14.17 -13.30
C ASP A 190 16.94 -13.38 -12.96
N GLU A 191 17.30 -12.41 -13.81
CA GLU A 191 18.55 -11.65 -13.66
C GLU A 191 18.29 -10.16 -13.41
N VAL A 192 18.87 -9.65 -12.33
CA VAL A 192 19.00 -8.23 -12.04
C VAL A 192 20.49 -7.91 -12.04
N PRO A 193 21.03 -7.29 -13.11
CA PRO A 193 22.45 -6.96 -13.18
C PRO A 193 22.84 -6.00 -12.06
N ASP A 194 23.92 -6.30 -11.37
CA ASP A 194 24.49 -5.37 -10.41
C ASP A 194 25.55 -4.51 -11.09
N LEU A 195 25.32 -3.21 -11.16
CA LEU A 195 26.24 -2.26 -11.76
C LEU A 195 27.44 -1.95 -10.86
N LEU A 196 27.40 -2.29 -9.59
CA LEU A 196 28.50 -2.07 -8.66
C LEU A 196 29.39 -3.32 -8.58
N PRO A 197 30.72 -3.16 -8.77
CA PRO A 197 31.67 -4.24 -8.48
C PRO A 197 31.57 -4.70 -7.02
N ASP A 198 31.83 -5.98 -6.80
CA ASP A 198 31.76 -6.60 -5.46
C ASP A 198 32.65 -5.84 -4.44
N ALA A 199 33.86 -5.48 -4.83
CA ALA A 199 34.76 -4.72 -3.98
C ALA A 199 34.21 -3.35 -3.53
N VAL A 200 33.36 -2.73 -4.34
CA VAL A 200 32.70 -1.47 -3.98
C VAL A 200 31.56 -1.76 -2.99
N ARG A 201 30.77 -2.81 -3.26
CA ARG A 201 29.68 -3.21 -2.36
C ARG A 201 30.21 -3.59 -0.97
N GLU A 202 31.26 -4.39 -0.92
CA GLU A 202 31.93 -4.77 0.34
C GLU A 202 32.47 -3.57 1.09
N ARG A 203 33.20 -2.68 0.38
CA ARG A 203 33.81 -1.49 1.00
C ARG A 203 32.80 -0.56 1.66
N TYR A 204 31.61 -0.42 1.06
CA TYR A 204 30.59 0.50 1.54
C TYR A 204 29.42 -0.22 2.23
N ASP A 205 29.54 -1.52 2.46
CA ASP A 205 28.52 -2.35 3.09
C ASP A 205 27.14 -2.15 2.42
N LEU A 206 27.08 -2.42 1.11
CA LEU A 206 25.88 -2.25 0.29
C LEU A 206 25.31 -3.59 -0.14
N LEU A 207 23.98 -3.67 -0.17
CA LEU A 207 23.27 -4.82 -0.69
C LEU A 207 23.55 -5.05 -2.17
N ALA A 208 23.45 -6.28 -2.65
CA ALA A 208 23.33 -6.58 -4.07
C ALA A 208 22.06 -5.94 -4.65
N ALA A 209 22.03 -5.62 -5.93
CA ALA A 209 20.91 -4.94 -6.58
C ALA A 209 19.59 -5.71 -6.39
N ARG A 210 19.61 -7.04 -6.58
CA ARG A 210 18.45 -7.89 -6.40
C ARG A 210 17.94 -7.86 -4.96
N ASP A 211 18.82 -8.05 -3.98
CA ASP A 211 18.44 -8.04 -2.57
C ASP A 211 17.85 -6.69 -2.14
N ALA A 212 18.41 -5.60 -2.68
CA ALA A 212 17.89 -4.26 -2.43
C ALA A 212 16.50 -4.05 -3.01
N LEU A 213 16.21 -4.57 -4.22
CA LEU A 213 14.87 -4.54 -4.80
C LEU A 213 13.88 -5.37 -3.99
N ASP A 214 14.25 -6.57 -3.59
CA ASP A 214 13.39 -7.43 -2.76
C ASP A 214 13.04 -6.74 -1.44
N ARG A 215 14.04 -6.17 -0.75
CA ARG A 215 13.85 -5.52 0.56
C ARG A 215 13.12 -4.17 0.47
N VAL A 216 13.33 -3.38 -0.58
CA VAL A 216 12.62 -2.10 -0.71
C VAL A 216 11.14 -2.29 -1.00
N HIS A 217 10.76 -3.37 -1.68
CA HIS A 217 9.37 -3.64 -2.03
C HIS A 217 8.63 -4.52 -1.04
N ALA A 218 9.35 -5.34 -0.28
CA ALA A 218 8.77 -6.29 0.66
C ALA A 218 9.63 -6.43 1.93
N PRO A 219 9.82 -5.35 2.70
CA PRO A 219 10.64 -5.38 3.90
C PRO A 219 9.96 -6.14 5.04
N ASP A 220 10.75 -6.89 5.81
CA ASP A 220 10.32 -7.53 7.05
C ASP A 220 10.67 -6.66 8.27
N THR A 221 11.71 -5.83 8.15
CA THR A 221 12.22 -4.99 9.24
C THR A 221 12.48 -3.55 8.80
N TYR A 222 12.66 -2.64 9.76
CA TYR A 222 13.15 -1.29 9.47
C TYR A 222 14.58 -1.29 8.92
N ALA A 223 15.39 -2.27 9.30
CA ALA A 223 16.74 -2.42 8.77
C ALA A 223 16.70 -2.69 7.26
N ASP A 224 15.80 -3.57 6.79
CA ASP A 224 15.64 -3.85 5.36
C ASP A 224 15.33 -2.58 4.56
N ILE A 225 14.42 -1.75 5.07
CA ILE A 225 14.08 -0.47 4.44
C ILE A 225 15.31 0.44 4.35
N THR A 226 16.03 0.57 5.46
CA THR A 226 17.18 1.48 5.56
C THR A 226 18.34 1.04 4.66
N GLU A 227 18.65 -0.24 4.66
CA GLU A 227 19.73 -0.83 3.86
C GLU A 227 19.43 -0.75 2.36
N ALA A 228 18.20 -1.10 1.96
CA ALA A 228 17.78 -0.96 0.58
C ALA A 228 17.82 0.51 0.09
N GLN A 229 17.29 1.44 0.88
CA GLN A 229 17.35 2.86 0.56
C GLN A 229 18.77 3.39 0.50
N ARG A 230 19.67 2.90 1.37
CA ARG A 230 21.10 3.26 1.35
C ARG A 230 21.74 2.83 0.02
N ARG A 231 21.43 1.62 -0.45
CA ARG A 231 21.92 1.13 -1.74
C ARG A 231 21.45 2.04 -2.88
N PHE A 232 20.20 2.31 -3.03
CA PHE A 232 19.68 3.11 -4.14
C PHE A 232 20.12 4.58 -4.10
N ARG A 233 20.28 5.17 -2.91
CA ARG A 233 20.87 6.52 -2.76
C ARG A 233 22.34 6.55 -3.19
N PHE A 234 23.08 5.47 -2.92
CA PHE A 234 24.45 5.34 -3.37
C PHE A 234 24.52 5.27 -4.90
N ASP A 235 23.65 4.44 -5.52
CA ASP A 235 23.59 4.31 -6.98
C ASP A 235 23.24 5.66 -7.63
N GLU A 236 22.25 6.38 -7.14
CA GLU A 236 21.85 7.70 -7.63
C GLU A 236 22.99 8.72 -7.50
N ALA A 237 23.65 8.76 -6.34
CA ALA A 237 24.79 9.64 -6.11
C ALA A 237 25.97 9.33 -7.04
N LEU A 238 26.28 8.04 -7.23
CA LEU A 238 27.36 7.59 -8.12
C LEU A 238 27.08 7.99 -9.56
N VAL A 239 25.89 7.69 -10.08
CA VAL A 239 25.50 8.07 -11.45
C VAL A 239 25.56 9.56 -11.64
N THR A 240 25.08 10.34 -10.67
CA THR A 240 25.14 11.81 -10.72
C THR A 240 26.59 12.31 -10.79
N GLN A 241 27.49 11.75 -9.96
CA GLN A 241 28.90 12.14 -9.97
C GLN A 241 29.61 11.76 -11.28
N LEU A 242 29.30 10.59 -11.83
CA LEU A 242 29.86 10.15 -13.12
C LEU A 242 29.42 11.04 -14.28
N VAL A 243 28.16 11.52 -14.26
CA VAL A 243 27.65 12.45 -15.28
C VAL A 243 28.37 13.82 -15.17
N LEU A 244 28.60 14.31 -13.93
CA LEU A 244 29.26 15.60 -13.70
C LEU A 244 30.75 15.55 -13.93
N ALA A 245 31.37 14.37 -13.90
CA ALA A 245 32.82 14.21 -14.14
C ALA A 245 33.21 14.12 -15.63
N ARG A 246 32.23 14.11 -16.54
CA ARG A 246 32.43 14.14 -18.01
C ARG A 246 32.52 15.54 -18.53
#